data_0351e4297f605945fbf13854c0b4b0e1
#
_entry.id   0351e4297f605945fbf13854c0b4b0e1
#
_cell.length_a   1.000
_cell.length_b   1.000
_cell.length_c   1.000
_cell.angle_alpha   90.00
_cell.angle_beta   90.00
_cell.angle_gamma   90.00
#
_symmetry.space_group_name_H-M   'P 1'
#
loop_
_entity.id
_entity.type
_entity.pdbx_description
1 polymer ?
#
loop_
_entity_poly.entity_id
_entity_poly.type
_entity_poly.pdbx_seq_one_letter_code
_entity_poly.pdbx_strand_id
1 'polypeptide(L)'
;MQTEVNQEVNQEVDRWAREYEAPEREAAFFYGLFLRGYTYQQLRKDIEVPAEVLTQWQRAAARDPRFAEVADQVLAYRRRVLAIFKSLVSADGAAVH
;
A
#
# COMPACT_ATOMS: atom_id res chain seq x y z
N MET A 1 -5.45 34.51 -10.93
CA MET A 1 -5.43 33.42 -11.92
C MET A 1 -4.45 32.33 -11.55
N GLN A 2 -3.19 32.65 -11.24
CA GLN A 2 -2.23 31.68 -10.82
C GLN A 2 -2.66 30.99 -9.50
N THR A 3 -3.33 31.75 -8.63
CA THR A 3 -3.80 31.23 -7.35
C THR A 3 -4.86 30.14 -7.55
N GLU A 4 -5.76 30.31 -8.51
CA GLU A 4 -6.79 29.33 -8.80
C GLU A 4 -6.21 28.05 -9.36
N VAL A 5 -5.25 28.18 -10.27
CA VAL A 5 -4.55 27.03 -10.85
C VAL A 5 -3.80 26.27 -9.78
N ASN A 6 -3.14 26.99 -8.86
CA ASN A 6 -2.42 26.38 -7.76
C ASN A 6 -3.34 25.64 -6.80
N GLN A 7 -4.54 26.19 -6.56
CA GLN A 7 -5.52 25.53 -5.69
C GLN A 7 -6.04 24.25 -6.32
N GLU A 8 -6.28 24.24 -7.63
CA GLU A 8 -6.73 23.04 -8.32
C GLU A 8 -5.65 21.96 -8.29
N VAL A 9 -4.40 22.34 -8.53
CA VAL A 9 -3.28 21.40 -8.48
C VAL A 9 -3.13 20.87 -7.05
N ASN A 10 -3.23 21.73 -6.05
CA ASN A 10 -3.11 21.31 -4.65
C ASN A 10 -4.24 20.37 -4.25
N GLN A 11 -5.46 20.62 -4.72
CA GLN A 11 -6.60 19.74 -4.43
C GLN A 11 -6.41 18.37 -5.08
N GLU A 12 -5.90 18.34 -6.30
CA GLU A 12 -5.63 17.07 -6.97
C GLU A 12 -4.51 16.30 -6.27
N VAL A 13 -3.43 16.99 -5.89
CA VAL A 13 -2.33 16.38 -5.15
C VAL A 13 -2.80 15.86 -3.81
N ASP A 14 -3.62 16.63 -3.08
CA ASP A 14 -4.18 16.20 -1.81
C ASP A 14 -5.07 14.99 -1.97
N ARG A 15 -5.89 14.96 -3.02
CA ARG A 15 -6.75 13.81 -3.31
C ARG A 15 -5.91 12.59 -3.64
N TRP A 16 -4.91 12.74 -4.47
CA TRP A 16 -3.99 11.66 -4.83
C TRP A 16 -3.26 11.12 -3.61
N ALA A 17 -2.76 12.03 -2.76
CA ALA A 17 -2.08 11.64 -1.53
C ALA A 17 -2.99 10.84 -0.62
N ARG A 18 -4.24 11.28 -0.46
CA ARG A 18 -5.22 10.56 0.35
C ARG A 18 -5.56 9.19 -0.22
N GLU A 19 -5.75 9.12 -1.52
CA GLU A 19 -6.02 7.84 -2.18
C GLU A 19 -4.84 6.90 -2.07
N TYR A 20 -3.64 7.45 -2.21
CA TYR A 20 -2.42 6.68 -2.11
C TYR A 20 -2.15 6.24 -0.69
N GLU A 21 -2.50 7.10 0.28
CA GLU A 21 -2.31 6.82 1.69
C GLU A 21 -3.42 5.96 2.30
N ALA A 22 -4.51 5.77 1.59
CA ALA A 22 -5.64 5.01 2.11
C ALA A 22 -5.40 3.52 1.87
N PRO A 23 -4.96 2.78 2.88
CA PRO A 23 -4.68 1.35 2.70
C PRO A 23 -5.91 0.54 2.32
N GLU A 24 -7.09 0.99 2.72
CA GLU A 24 -8.36 0.35 2.37
C GLU A 24 -8.60 0.33 0.87
N ARG A 25 -8.28 1.43 0.20
CA ARG A 25 -8.45 1.54 -1.26
C ARG A 25 -7.48 0.66 -2.02
N GLU A 26 -6.24 0.63 -1.57
CA GLU A 26 -5.23 -0.20 -2.20
C GLU A 26 -5.55 -1.68 -1.98
N ALA A 27 -5.99 -2.03 -0.78
CA ALA A 27 -6.42 -3.40 -0.48
C ALA A 27 -7.63 -3.80 -1.35
N ALA A 28 -8.57 -2.89 -1.54
CA ALA A 28 -9.72 -3.13 -2.41
C ALA A 28 -9.31 -3.34 -3.86
N PHE A 29 -8.30 -2.62 -4.33
CA PHE A 29 -7.75 -2.81 -5.66
C PHE A 29 -7.21 -4.23 -5.82
N PHE A 30 -6.43 -4.70 -4.87
CA PHE A 30 -5.91 -6.08 -4.90
C PHE A 30 -7.02 -7.10 -4.78
N TYR A 31 -8.02 -6.81 -3.98
CA TYR A 31 -9.19 -7.68 -3.87
C TYR A 31 -9.93 -7.80 -5.20
N GLY A 32 -10.05 -6.69 -5.94
CA GLY A 32 -10.60 -6.72 -7.29
C GLY A 32 -9.83 -7.62 -8.24
N LEU A 33 -8.49 -7.61 -8.15
CA LEU A 33 -7.67 -8.52 -8.92
C LEU A 33 -7.88 -9.97 -8.49
N PHE A 34 -8.02 -10.21 -7.20
CA PHE A 34 -8.32 -11.54 -6.67
C PHE A 34 -9.63 -12.08 -7.25
N LEU A 35 -10.65 -11.24 -7.32
CA LEU A 35 -11.94 -11.63 -7.89
C LEU A 35 -11.84 -11.91 -9.38
N ARG A 36 -10.84 -11.37 -10.07
CA ARG A 36 -10.60 -11.61 -11.49
C ARG A 36 -9.79 -12.88 -11.76
N GLY A 37 -9.35 -13.56 -10.72
CA GLY A 37 -8.67 -14.83 -10.88
C GLY A 37 -7.20 -14.88 -10.48
N TYR A 38 -6.63 -13.76 -10.06
CA TYR A 38 -5.27 -13.78 -9.53
C TYR A 38 -5.26 -14.49 -8.18
N THR A 39 -4.22 -15.26 -7.91
CA THR A 39 -4.14 -16.02 -6.65
C THR A 39 -3.74 -15.11 -5.50
N TYR A 40 -4.18 -15.50 -4.31
CA TYR A 40 -3.78 -14.79 -3.09
C TYR A 40 -2.27 -14.71 -2.95
N GLN A 41 -1.56 -15.80 -3.26
CA GLN A 41 -0.11 -15.84 -3.13
C GLN A 41 0.59 -14.86 -4.09
N GLN A 42 0.08 -14.73 -5.31
CA GLN A 42 0.63 -13.76 -6.26
C GLN A 42 0.46 -12.33 -5.76
N LEU A 43 -0.75 -12.01 -5.30
CA LEU A 43 -1.08 -10.66 -4.85
C LEU A 43 -0.37 -10.32 -3.55
N ARG A 44 -0.25 -11.28 -2.66
CA ARG A 44 0.49 -11.12 -1.41
C ARG A 44 1.94 -10.71 -1.68
N LYS A 45 2.58 -11.31 -2.66
CA LYS A 45 3.96 -10.97 -3.04
C LYS A 45 4.07 -9.54 -3.54
N ASP A 46 3.04 -9.06 -4.25
CA ASP A 46 3.02 -7.70 -4.74
C ASP A 46 2.80 -6.68 -3.63
N ILE A 47 2.08 -7.06 -2.60
CA ILE A 47 1.80 -6.18 -1.46
C ILE A 47 2.98 -6.13 -0.50
N GLU A 48 3.59 -7.27 -0.20
CA GLU A 48 4.71 -7.36 0.73
C GLU A 48 5.99 -6.79 0.14
N VAL A 49 6.83 -6.23 0.99
CA VAL A 49 8.17 -5.84 0.58
C VAL A 49 9.04 -7.10 0.56
N PRO A 50 9.72 -7.39 -0.57
CA PRO A 50 10.56 -8.58 -0.64
C PRO A 50 11.68 -8.58 0.41
N ALA A 51 12.03 -9.75 0.90
CA ALA A 51 13.05 -9.89 1.93
C ALA A 51 14.39 -9.26 1.53
N GLU A 52 14.73 -9.38 0.26
CA GLU A 52 15.97 -8.80 -0.28
C GLU A 52 15.97 -7.29 -0.17
N VAL A 53 14.84 -6.67 -0.47
CA VAL A 53 14.67 -5.23 -0.37
C VAL A 53 14.70 -4.80 1.10
N LEU A 54 14.07 -5.57 1.98
CA LEU A 54 14.11 -5.30 3.42
C LEU A 54 15.54 -5.28 3.94
N THR A 55 16.36 -6.24 3.52
CA THR A 55 17.76 -6.31 3.92
C THR A 55 18.52 -5.06 3.46
N GLN A 56 18.30 -4.64 2.21
CA GLN A 56 18.91 -3.43 1.67
C GLN A 56 18.48 -2.18 2.46
N TRP A 57 17.19 -2.11 2.80
CA TRP A 57 16.65 -0.99 3.57
C TRP A 57 17.21 -0.94 4.99
N GLN A 58 17.42 -2.10 5.60
CA GLN A 58 18.01 -2.17 6.93
C GLN A 58 19.45 -1.65 6.92
N ARG A 59 20.21 -1.98 5.88
CA ARG A 59 21.57 -1.48 5.72
C ARG A 59 21.61 0.02 5.50
N ALA A 60 20.70 0.52 4.65
CA ALA A 60 20.60 1.95 4.38
C ALA A 60 20.14 2.70 5.63
N ALA A 61 19.21 2.14 6.38
CA ALA A 61 18.69 2.73 7.62
C ALA A 61 19.77 2.86 8.70
N ALA A 62 20.70 1.90 8.75
CA ALA A 62 21.81 1.95 9.68
C ALA A 62 22.73 3.14 9.40
N ARG A 63 22.77 3.59 8.15
CA ARG A 63 23.63 4.72 7.75
C ARG A 63 22.90 6.06 7.79
N ASP A 64 21.60 6.05 7.60
CA ASP A 64 20.80 7.28 7.50
C ASP A 64 19.50 7.14 8.30
N PRO A 65 19.40 7.83 9.45
CA PRO A 65 18.19 7.79 10.27
C PRO A 65 16.94 8.30 9.55
N ARG A 66 17.08 9.22 8.60
CA ARG A 66 15.93 9.72 7.83
C ARG A 66 15.36 8.64 6.96
N PHE A 67 16.23 7.82 6.38
CA PHE A 67 15.79 6.69 5.58
C PHE A 67 15.08 5.65 6.44
N ALA A 68 15.59 5.43 7.66
CA ALA A 68 14.96 4.49 8.59
C ALA A 68 13.51 4.87 8.88
N GLU A 69 13.26 6.15 9.10
CA GLU A 69 11.91 6.66 9.38
C GLU A 69 10.96 6.44 8.21
N VAL A 70 11.40 6.78 7.01
CA VAL A 70 10.59 6.58 5.80
C VAL A 70 10.35 5.10 5.53
N ALA A 71 11.38 4.27 5.70
CA ALA A 71 11.26 2.83 5.48
C ALA A 71 10.25 2.21 6.46
N ASP A 72 10.28 2.63 7.71
CA ASP A 72 9.32 2.13 8.72
C ASP A 72 7.90 2.50 8.35
N GLN A 73 7.68 3.71 7.85
CA GLN A 73 6.35 4.15 7.41
C GLN A 73 5.84 3.33 6.23
N VAL A 74 6.70 3.07 5.25
CA VAL A 74 6.34 2.27 4.08
C VAL A 74 6.02 0.84 4.51
N LEU A 75 6.80 0.25 5.38
CA LEU A 75 6.56 -1.10 5.87
C LEU A 75 5.25 -1.20 6.64
N ALA A 76 4.97 -0.22 7.50
CA ALA A 76 3.73 -0.19 8.26
C ALA A 76 2.52 -0.08 7.31
N TYR A 77 2.63 0.76 6.28
CA TYR A 77 1.59 0.92 5.29
C TYR A 77 1.33 -0.39 4.54
N ARG A 78 2.39 -1.04 4.07
CA ARG A 78 2.27 -2.30 3.33
C ARG A 78 1.67 -3.41 4.17
N ARG A 79 2.04 -3.50 5.43
CA ARG A 79 1.47 -4.47 6.37
C ARG A 79 -0.01 -4.22 6.58
N ARG A 80 -0.41 -2.96 6.64
CA ARG A 80 -1.81 -2.59 6.80
C ARG A 80 -2.63 -2.96 5.57
N VAL A 81 -2.11 -2.68 4.38
CA VAL A 81 -2.75 -3.10 3.12
C VAL A 81 -2.94 -4.61 3.09
N LEU A 82 -1.91 -5.35 3.46
CA LEU A 82 -1.97 -6.81 3.47
C LEU A 82 -3.01 -7.32 4.46
N ALA A 83 -3.07 -6.74 5.65
CA ALA A 83 -4.03 -7.15 6.67
C ALA A 83 -5.47 -6.94 6.20
N ILE A 84 -5.75 -5.80 5.58
CA ILE A 84 -7.08 -5.50 5.05
C ILE A 84 -7.42 -6.43 3.89
N PHE A 85 -6.48 -6.63 2.97
CA PHE A 85 -6.67 -7.55 1.84
C PHE A 85 -6.97 -8.97 2.34
N LYS A 86 -6.22 -9.43 3.32
CA LYS A 86 -6.41 -10.72 3.95
C LYS A 86 -7.81 -10.86 4.52
N SER A 87 -8.29 -9.82 5.21
CA SER A 87 -9.66 -9.77 5.74
C SER A 87 -10.71 -9.87 4.65
N LEU A 88 -10.52 -9.16 3.56
CA LEU A 88 -11.46 -9.18 2.44
C LEU A 88 -11.54 -10.58 1.81
N VAL A 89 -10.39 -11.18 1.59
CA VAL A 89 -10.33 -12.53 1.01
C VAL A 89 -10.96 -13.56 1.96
N SER A 90 -10.70 -13.45 3.25
CA SER A 90 -11.25 -14.36 4.25
C SER A 90 -12.77 -14.23 4.34
N ALA A 91 -13.28 -13.01 4.31
CA ALA A 91 -14.73 -12.77 4.35
C ALA A 91 -15.41 -13.34 3.11
N ASP A 92 -14.81 -13.17 1.94
CA ASP A 92 -15.34 -13.71 0.69
C ASP A 92 -15.35 -15.24 0.73
N GLY A 93 -14.25 -15.84 1.19
CA GLY A 93 -14.16 -17.30 1.36
C GLY A 93 -15.18 -17.84 2.33
N ALA A 94 -15.41 -17.12 3.42
CA ALA A 94 -16.43 -17.50 4.40
C ALA A 94 -17.84 -17.40 3.81
N ALA A 95 -18.08 -16.42 2.96
CA ALA A 95 -19.37 -16.24 2.32
C ALA A 95 -19.65 -17.34 1.29
N VAL A 96 -18.63 -17.86 0.66
CA VAL A 96 -18.76 -18.94 -0.33
C VAL A 96 -19.05 -20.27 0.34
N HIS A 97 -18.51 -20.46 1.53
CA HIS A 97 -18.71 -21.70 2.31
C HIS A 97 -19.95 -21.63 3.19
#